data_609f36be51ef437bfda8d7df73c1c59a
#
_entry.id   609f36be51ef437bfda8d7df73c1c59a
#
_cell.length_a   1.000
_cell.length_b   1.000
_cell.length_c   1.000
_cell.angle_alpha   90.00
_cell.angle_beta   90.00
_cell.angle_gamma   90.00
#
_symmetry.space_group_name_H-M   'P 1'
#
loop_
_entity.id
_entity.type
_entity.pdbx_description
1 polymer ?
#
loop_
_entity_poly.entity_id
_entity_poly.type
_entity_poly.pdbx_seq_one_letter_code
_entity_poly.pdbx_strand_id
1 'polypeptide(L)'
;MSLHRLILSLLVAVGLSSCAIVPGDGGQGETTRWTMLMVSPKDDVADCHLIRLPDGRKVLIDAGKLGDSPGAALAAVQAQNITALDLVILSHFHIDHYGALWDLIEAGITIKRVAINVPVQAAADQEKGWGCNLDHVRATLKKLDDHHIPYFTPKTGERILETTTAQGTVVALDVICLYDGLNSPIGLTDVNETSMIVRLSHGSTRALFTGDLGGRLGAYLATSNFDLKADILKVPHHGSEGCAPNEFFDRVGAKAVLVPAPKNLWASGRSMRIRNYFIEHHIPTYVSALRGNVTAVLTATDFRIESER
;
A
#
# COMPACT_ATOMS: atom_id res chain seq x y z
N MET A 1 -6.36 78.88 20.15
CA MET A 1 -7.12 77.80 20.81
C MET A 1 -7.74 76.96 19.70
N SER A 2 -7.11 75.86 19.33
CA SER A 2 -7.58 74.96 18.22
C SER A 2 -7.71 73.55 18.75
N LEU A 3 -8.91 73.04 18.63
CA LEU A 3 -9.31 71.70 19.09
C LEU A 3 -9.03 70.71 17.91
N HIS A 4 -8.04 69.82 18.05
CA HIS A 4 -7.83 68.72 17.13
C HIS A 4 -8.65 67.51 17.57
N ARG A 5 -9.59 67.14 16.72
CA ARG A 5 -10.36 65.87 16.86
C ARG A 5 -9.52 64.73 16.31
N LEU A 6 -9.23 63.77 17.17
CA LEU A 6 -8.66 62.47 16.79
C LEU A 6 -9.79 61.55 16.32
N ILE A 7 -9.75 61.12 15.06
CA ILE A 7 -10.64 60.11 14.50
C ILE A 7 -9.91 58.78 14.64
N LEU A 8 -10.43 57.88 15.49
CA LEU A 8 -9.93 56.52 15.66
C LEU A 8 -10.67 55.60 14.68
N SER A 9 -9.99 55.17 13.62
CA SER A 9 -10.54 54.23 12.66
C SER A 9 -10.36 52.79 13.15
N LEU A 10 -11.47 52.15 13.48
CA LEU A 10 -11.53 50.76 13.90
C LEU A 10 -11.53 49.88 12.64
N LEU A 11 -10.40 49.22 12.34
CA LEU A 11 -10.30 48.18 11.30
C LEU A 11 -10.85 46.89 11.88
N VAL A 12 -12.05 46.48 11.45
CA VAL A 12 -12.60 45.14 11.68
C VAL A 12 -12.02 44.20 10.65
N ALA A 13 -11.07 43.37 11.07
CA ALA A 13 -10.58 42.28 10.27
C ALA A 13 -11.63 41.16 10.26
N VAL A 14 -12.35 41.01 9.18
CA VAL A 14 -13.21 39.85 8.92
C VAL A 14 -12.30 38.69 8.51
N GLY A 15 -12.04 37.80 9.48
CA GLY A 15 -11.38 36.54 9.22
C GLY A 15 -12.26 35.61 8.37
N LEU A 16 -11.96 35.48 7.10
CA LEU A 16 -12.52 34.43 6.25
C LEU A 16 -11.93 33.09 6.68
N SER A 17 -12.64 32.38 7.56
CA SER A 17 -12.38 30.97 7.83
C SER A 17 -12.72 30.18 6.58
N SER A 18 -11.71 29.77 5.81
CA SER A 18 -11.92 28.81 4.72
C SER A 18 -12.25 27.46 5.33
N CYS A 19 -13.54 27.20 5.44
CA CYS A 19 -14.05 25.86 5.73
C CYS A 19 -13.67 24.98 4.53
N ALA A 20 -12.67 24.12 4.66
CA ALA A 20 -12.39 23.10 3.67
C ALA A 20 -13.60 22.18 3.60
N ILE A 21 -14.35 22.28 2.52
CA ILE A 21 -15.45 21.34 2.21
C ILE A 21 -14.78 20.01 1.92
N VAL A 22 -14.86 19.08 2.89
CA VAL A 22 -14.58 17.66 2.64
C VAL A 22 -15.70 17.19 1.71
N PRO A 23 -15.42 16.73 0.48
CA PRO A 23 -16.46 16.22 -0.40
C PRO A 23 -17.14 15.04 0.28
N GLY A 24 -18.44 15.14 0.50
CA GLY A 24 -19.26 14.07 1.04
C GLY A 24 -19.21 12.84 0.12
N ASP A 25 -19.12 11.68 0.73
CA ASP A 25 -19.10 10.35 0.13
C ASP A 25 -20.52 10.05 -0.42
N GLY A 26 -20.77 10.29 -1.71
CA GLY A 26 -22.13 10.10 -2.25
C GLY A 26 -22.32 10.21 -3.76
N GLY A 27 -21.28 10.21 -4.57
CA GLY A 27 -21.37 10.13 -6.03
C GLY A 27 -20.30 9.23 -6.61
N GLN A 28 -20.58 8.49 -7.69
CA GLN A 28 -19.55 7.75 -8.42
C GLN A 28 -18.46 8.75 -8.86
N GLY A 29 -17.32 8.71 -8.20
CA GLY A 29 -16.18 9.57 -8.52
C GLY A 29 -15.53 9.14 -9.84
N GLU A 30 -14.74 10.05 -10.40
CA GLU A 30 -13.99 9.79 -11.65
C GLU A 30 -12.53 9.40 -11.36
N THR A 31 -12.15 9.29 -10.11
CA THR A 31 -10.75 9.02 -9.72
C THR A 31 -10.67 7.85 -8.77
N THR A 32 -9.57 7.13 -8.86
CA THR A 32 -9.14 6.19 -7.82
C THR A 32 -8.05 6.84 -7.00
N ARG A 33 -8.12 6.73 -5.69
CA ARG A 33 -7.09 7.27 -4.78
C ARG A 33 -6.39 6.13 -4.05
N TRP A 34 -5.10 5.99 -4.27
CA TRP A 34 -4.24 5.11 -3.51
C TRP A 34 -3.40 5.91 -2.53
N THR A 35 -3.62 5.72 -1.25
CA THR A 35 -2.83 6.36 -0.18
C THR A 35 -1.91 5.33 0.47
N MET A 36 -0.60 5.52 0.34
CA MET A 36 0.39 4.87 1.19
C MET A 36 0.34 5.54 2.55
N LEU A 37 -0.16 4.83 3.56
CA LEU A 37 -0.28 5.34 4.92
C LEU A 37 1.09 5.30 5.63
N MET A 38 1.42 6.34 6.36
CA MET A 38 2.64 6.39 7.17
C MET A 38 2.41 5.67 8.50
N VAL A 39 2.67 4.36 8.50
CA VAL A 39 2.46 3.45 9.65
C VAL A 39 3.76 3.05 10.33
N SER A 40 4.88 3.60 9.91
CA SER A 40 6.22 3.41 10.48
C SER A 40 6.73 4.70 11.12
N PRO A 41 6.14 5.16 12.25
CA PRO A 41 6.47 6.45 12.86
C PRO A 41 7.86 6.49 13.49
N LYS A 42 8.47 5.33 13.72
CA LYS A 42 9.81 5.14 14.29
C LYS A 42 10.70 4.41 13.29
N ASP A 43 11.53 3.52 13.76
CA ASP A 43 12.52 2.79 12.95
C ASP A 43 12.03 1.43 12.43
N ASP A 44 10.78 1.07 12.72
CA ASP A 44 10.15 -0.15 12.25
C ASP A 44 9.65 -0.04 10.81
N VAL A 45 9.75 -1.13 10.08
CA VAL A 45 9.13 -1.25 8.75
C VAL A 45 7.69 -1.70 8.88
N ALA A 46 6.81 -1.19 8.02
CA ALA A 46 5.44 -1.67 7.87
C ALA A 46 4.80 -1.16 6.58
N ASP A 47 3.94 -1.97 5.98
CA ASP A 47 3.15 -1.63 4.80
C ASP A 47 1.67 -1.45 5.15
N CYS A 48 1.07 -0.38 4.63
CA CYS A 48 -0.38 -0.17 4.72
C CYS A 48 -0.83 0.77 3.60
N HIS A 49 -1.63 0.28 2.68
CA HIS A 49 -2.05 1.02 1.49
C HIS A 49 -3.57 1.04 1.37
N LEU A 50 -4.17 2.22 1.49
CA LEU A 50 -5.60 2.40 1.35
C LEU A 50 -5.95 2.82 -0.07
N ILE A 51 -6.85 2.08 -0.72
CA ILE A 51 -7.40 2.42 -2.04
C ILE A 51 -8.87 2.78 -1.88
N ARG A 52 -9.23 3.97 -2.35
CA ARG A 52 -10.63 4.39 -2.51
C ARG A 52 -10.99 4.34 -3.99
N LEU A 53 -11.99 3.53 -4.30
CA LEU A 53 -12.49 3.34 -5.66
C LEU A 53 -13.57 4.37 -6.01
N PRO A 54 -13.83 4.63 -7.31
CA PRO A 54 -14.84 5.59 -7.74
C PRO A 54 -16.26 5.29 -7.25
N ASP A 55 -16.58 4.03 -6.98
CA ASP A 55 -17.87 3.59 -6.48
C ASP A 55 -18.00 3.62 -4.95
N GLY A 56 -17.03 4.22 -4.26
CA GLY A 56 -17.01 4.35 -2.81
C GLY A 56 -16.45 3.12 -2.07
N ARG A 57 -16.19 1.99 -2.74
CA ARG A 57 -15.54 0.84 -2.12
C ARG A 57 -14.13 1.17 -1.67
N LYS A 58 -13.73 0.53 -0.58
CA LYS A 58 -12.44 0.74 0.07
C LYS A 58 -11.69 -0.58 0.17
N VAL A 59 -10.46 -0.57 -0.32
CA VAL A 59 -9.55 -1.72 -0.28
C VAL A 59 -8.32 -1.35 0.54
N LEU A 60 -7.90 -2.25 1.42
CA LEU A 60 -6.63 -2.14 2.12
C LEU A 60 -5.69 -3.19 1.59
N ILE A 61 -4.48 -2.80 1.15
CA ILE A 61 -3.39 -3.73 0.84
C ILE A 61 -2.37 -3.62 1.95
N ASP A 62 -2.15 -4.72 2.64
CA ASP A 62 -1.42 -4.85 3.88
C ASP A 62 -1.99 -3.99 5.03
N ALA A 63 -1.80 -4.42 6.25
CA ALA A 63 -2.42 -3.86 7.42
C ALA A 63 -1.41 -3.30 8.45
N GLY A 64 -0.11 -3.29 8.11
CA GLY A 64 0.91 -2.82 9.03
C GLY A 64 1.37 -3.85 10.05
N LYS A 65 2.16 -3.39 11.01
CA LYS A 65 2.85 -4.23 11.99
C LYS A 65 2.08 -4.34 13.31
N LEU A 66 2.09 -5.53 13.89
CA LEU A 66 1.74 -5.75 15.30
C LEU A 66 3.01 -5.54 16.17
N GLY A 67 2.89 -4.93 17.34
CA GLY A 67 3.98 -4.82 18.31
C GLY A 67 4.38 -3.39 18.64
N ASP A 68 5.66 -3.00 18.49
CA ASP A 68 6.29 -1.80 19.08
C ASP A 68 5.61 -0.44 18.83
N SER A 69 4.69 -0.37 17.89
CA SER A 69 3.78 0.76 17.70
C SER A 69 2.35 0.25 17.55
N PRO A 70 1.80 -0.39 18.60
CA PRO A 70 0.45 -0.93 18.54
C PRO A 70 -0.53 0.20 18.20
N GLY A 71 -1.42 -0.07 17.25
CA GLY A 71 -2.41 0.90 16.80
C GLY A 71 -1.94 1.93 15.77
N ALA A 72 -0.67 1.96 15.32
CA ALA A 72 -0.24 2.92 14.29
C ALA A 72 -1.03 2.76 12.99
N ALA A 73 -1.22 1.53 12.50
CA ALA A 73 -2.04 1.26 11.33
C ALA A 73 -3.53 1.52 11.60
N LEU A 74 -4.05 1.11 12.77
CA LEU A 74 -5.41 1.43 13.20
C LEU A 74 -5.64 2.95 13.25
N ALA A 75 -4.75 3.69 13.91
CA ALA A 75 -4.84 5.15 13.99
C ALA A 75 -4.80 5.80 12.61
N ALA A 76 -3.91 5.33 11.71
CA ALA A 76 -3.81 5.83 10.35
C ALA A 76 -5.10 5.54 9.54
N VAL A 77 -5.67 4.34 9.67
CA VAL A 77 -6.93 3.95 9.01
C VAL A 77 -8.11 4.77 9.56
N GLN A 78 -8.20 4.95 10.88
CA GLN A 78 -9.23 5.76 11.52
C GLN A 78 -9.13 7.24 11.14
N ALA A 79 -7.91 7.80 11.07
CA ALA A 79 -7.68 9.17 10.60
C ALA A 79 -8.17 9.41 9.18
N GLN A 80 -8.31 8.33 8.40
CA GLN A 80 -8.91 8.34 7.06
C GLN A 80 -10.44 8.17 7.07
N ASN A 81 -11.09 8.19 8.27
CA ASN A 81 -12.53 7.97 8.46
C ASN A 81 -13.01 6.62 7.91
N ILE A 82 -12.21 5.57 8.03
CA ILE A 82 -12.56 4.22 7.60
C ILE A 82 -13.24 3.48 8.74
N THR A 83 -14.47 3.05 8.53
CA THR A 83 -15.25 2.18 9.43
C THR A 83 -15.54 0.82 8.79
N ALA A 84 -15.36 0.72 7.46
CA ALA A 84 -15.56 -0.52 6.71
C ALA A 84 -14.57 -0.62 5.54
N LEU A 85 -14.12 -1.85 5.27
CA LEU A 85 -13.26 -2.25 4.16
C LEU A 85 -13.98 -3.33 3.34
N ASP A 86 -14.09 -3.12 2.03
CA ASP A 86 -14.74 -4.08 1.13
C ASP A 86 -13.84 -5.27 0.81
N LEU A 87 -12.54 -5.04 0.83
CA LEU A 87 -11.51 -6.06 0.63
C LEU A 87 -10.24 -5.67 1.38
N VAL A 88 -9.66 -6.61 2.11
CA VAL A 88 -8.28 -6.53 2.58
C VAL A 88 -7.45 -7.52 1.76
N ILE A 89 -6.29 -7.12 1.28
CA ILE A 89 -5.33 -7.98 0.59
C ILE A 89 -4.09 -8.06 1.47
N LEU A 90 -3.73 -9.25 1.92
CA LEU A 90 -2.45 -9.49 2.58
C LEU A 90 -1.47 -9.99 1.53
N SER A 91 -0.44 -9.21 1.25
CA SER A 91 0.55 -9.55 0.23
C SER A 91 1.26 -10.85 0.57
N HIS A 92 1.71 -10.99 1.82
CA HIS A 92 2.34 -12.19 2.37
C HIS A 92 2.25 -12.19 3.90
N PHE A 93 2.77 -13.24 4.57
CA PHE A 93 2.62 -13.43 6.01
C PHE A 93 3.87 -13.05 6.82
N HIS A 94 4.45 -11.86 6.56
CA HIS A 94 5.33 -11.21 7.53
C HIS A 94 4.55 -10.26 8.43
N ILE A 95 4.98 -10.15 9.69
CA ILE A 95 4.23 -9.46 10.76
C ILE A 95 4.01 -7.96 10.47
N ASP A 96 4.86 -7.34 9.69
CA ASP A 96 4.80 -5.94 9.26
C ASP A 96 3.84 -5.69 8.09
N HIS A 97 3.21 -6.75 7.57
CA HIS A 97 2.18 -6.70 6.52
C HIS A 97 0.79 -7.10 7.02
N TYR A 98 0.68 -8.12 7.90
CA TYR A 98 -0.63 -8.56 8.38
C TYR A 98 -0.89 -8.21 9.85
N GLY A 99 0.13 -7.81 10.60
CA GLY A 99 0.09 -7.82 12.06
C GLY A 99 -1.02 -6.97 12.66
N ALA A 100 -1.24 -5.77 12.16
CA ALA A 100 -2.28 -4.90 12.71
C ALA A 100 -3.70 -5.19 12.17
N LEU A 101 -3.89 -6.23 11.34
CA LEU A 101 -5.22 -6.71 10.97
C LEU A 101 -6.05 -7.07 12.21
N TRP A 102 -5.39 -7.61 13.25
CA TRP A 102 -6.01 -7.93 14.53
C TRP A 102 -6.57 -6.68 15.22
N ASP A 103 -5.79 -5.59 15.23
CA ASP A 103 -6.22 -4.33 15.83
C ASP A 103 -7.43 -3.73 15.09
N LEU A 104 -7.45 -3.84 13.75
CA LEU A 104 -8.58 -3.39 12.94
C LEU A 104 -9.86 -4.16 13.27
N ILE A 105 -9.77 -5.49 13.40
CA ILE A 105 -10.91 -6.36 13.74
C ILE A 105 -11.41 -6.03 15.15
N GLU A 106 -10.53 -5.96 16.14
CA GLU A 106 -10.89 -5.66 17.55
C GLU A 106 -11.48 -4.25 17.72
N ALA A 107 -11.05 -3.30 16.91
CA ALA A 107 -11.61 -1.95 16.89
C ALA A 107 -12.98 -1.87 16.21
N GLY A 108 -13.51 -2.97 15.69
CA GLY A 108 -14.83 -3.03 15.05
C GLY A 108 -14.86 -2.47 13.62
N ILE A 109 -13.69 -2.36 12.95
CA ILE A 109 -13.66 -2.07 11.52
C ILE A 109 -14.31 -3.25 10.77
N THR A 110 -15.38 -2.97 10.05
CA THR A 110 -16.07 -4.01 9.26
C THR A 110 -15.20 -4.42 8.08
N ILE A 111 -14.83 -5.70 8.00
CA ILE A 111 -14.07 -6.27 6.88
C ILE A 111 -14.98 -7.27 6.15
N LYS A 112 -15.30 -7.00 4.87
CA LYS A 112 -16.21 -7.87 4.12
C LYS A 112 -15.57 -9.17 3.65
N ARG A 113 -14.28 -9.13 3.25
CA ARG A 113 -13.50 -10.30 2.84
C ARG A 113 -12.01 -10.02 2.83
N VAL A 114 -11.20 -11.06 2.90
CA VAL A 114 -9.73 -10.97 2.87
C VAL A 114 -9.16 -11.87 1.77
N ALA A 115 -8.30 -11.33 0.91
CA ALA A 115 -7.47 -12.10 -0.01
C ALA A 115 -6.13 -12.39 0.66
N ILE A 116 -5.72 -13.64 0.70
CA ILE A 116 -4.52 -14.11 1.41
C ILE A 116 -3.75 -15.12 0.58
N ASN A 117 -2.45 -15.23 0.84
CA ASN A 117 -1.60 -16.30 0.35
C ASN A 117 -0.91 -16.99 1.54
N VAL A 118 -1.49 -18.08 2.01
CA VAL A 118 -0.93 -18.81 3.15
C VAL A 118 0.35 -19.54 2.69
N PRO A 119 1.52 -19.25 3.29
CA PRO A 119 2.75 -19.92 2.90
C PRO A 119 2.73 -21.38 3.34
N VAL A 120 3.36 -22.25 2.54
CA VAL A 120 3.59 -23.64 2.95
C VAL A 120 4.65 -23.73 4.05
N GLN A 121 4.61 -24.79 4.88
CA GLN A 121 5.60 -25.00 5.95
C GLN A 121 7.04 -24.91 5.41
N ALA A 122 7.32 -25.54 4.26
CA ALA A 122 8.64 -25.55 3.67
C ALA A 122 9.19 -24.15 3.33
N ALA A 123 8.31 -23.19 2.96
CA ALA A 123 8.71 -21.79 2.72
C ALA A 123 9.03 -21.07 4.04
N ALA A 124 8.23 -21.28 5.08
CA ALA A 124 8.51 -20.72 6.40
C ALA A 124 9.81 -21.28 7.01
N ASP A 125 10.13 -22.55 6.75
CA ASP A 125 11.37 -23.19 7.20
C ASP A 125 12.65 -22.61 6.53
N GLN A 126 12.51 -21.86 5.42
CA GLN A 126 13.63 -21.15 4.82
C GLN A 126 14.01 -19.88 5.57
N GLU A 127 13.19 -19.44 6.50
CA GLU A 127 13.39 -18.18 7.21
C GLU A 127 14.13 -18.38 8.52
N LYS A 128 14.75 -17.30 8.97
CA LYS A 128 15.38 -17.23 10.29
C LYS A 128 14.36 -16.75 11.32
N GLY A 129 14.66 -16.85 12.59
CA GLY A 129 13.73 -16.69 13.71
C GLY A 129 12.97 -15.35 13.85
N TRP A 130 13.19 -14.40 12.93
CA TRP A 130 12.40 -13.16 12.83
C TRP A 130 11.36 -13.17 11.69
N GLY A 131 11.37 -14.23 10.88
CA GLY A 131 10.49 -14.37 9.72
C GLY A 131 9.07 -14.81 10.06
N CYS A 132 8.45 -15.54 9.14
CA CYS A 132 7.06 -16.00 9.28
C CYS A 132 6.90 -17.00 10.44
N ASN A 133 5.93 -16.71 11.31
CA ASN A 133 5.49 -17.64 12.35
C ASN A 133 4.14 -18.26 11.96
N LEU A 134 4.14 -19.54 11.59
CA LEU A 134 2.92 -20.26 11.17
C LEU A 134 1.87 -20.40 12.27
N ASP A 135 2.25 -20.36 13.56
CA ASP A 135 1.25 -20.34 14.63
C ASP A 135 0.50 -19.01 14.66
N HIS A 136 1.17 -17.88 14.38
CA HIS A 136 0.50 -16.60 14.19
C HIS A 136 -0.36 -16.59 12.92
N VAL A 137 0.08 -17.24 11.83
CA VAL A 137 -0.75 -17.40 10.62
C VAL A 137 -2.03 -18.14 10.96
N ARG A 138 -1.94 -19.30 11.65
CA ARG A 138 -3.11 -20.10 12.10
C ARG A 138 -4.01 -19.28 13.03
N ALA A 139 -3.43 -18.52 13.97
CA ALA A 139 -4.18 -17.64 14.85
C ALA A 139 -4.91 -16.53 14.08
N THR A 140 -4.30 -15.99 13.03
CA THR A 140 -4.93 -14.99 12.15
C THR A 140 -6.12 -15.61 11.41
N LEU A 141 -5.97 -16.79 10.82
CA LEU A 141 -7.05 -17.49 10.13
C LEU A 141 -8.21 -17.80 11.11
N LYS A 142 -7.87 -18.33 12.30
CA LYS A 142 -8.87 -18.56 13.33
C LYS A 142 -9.62 -17.30 13.73
N LYS A 143 -8.93 -16.16 13.86
CA LYS A 143 -9.57 -14.89 14.17
C LYS A 143 -10.54 -14.44 13.06
N LEU A 144 -10.19 -14.63 11.80
CA LEU A 144 -11.09 -14.37 10.68
C LEU A 144 -12.35 -15.26 10.77
N ASP A 145 -12.18 -16.56 11.08
CA ASP A 145 -13.29 -17.51 11.27
C ASP A 145 -14.18 -17.10 12.46
N ASP A 146 -13.59 -16.79 13.62
CA ASP A 146 -14.31 -16.39 14.83
C ASP A 146 -15.16 -15.12 14.63
N HIS A 147 -14.70 -14.20 13.76
CA HIS A 147 -15.43 -12.97 13.39
C HIS A 147 -16.26 -13.11 12.10
N HIS A 148 -16.39 -14.33 11.56
CA HIS A 148 -17.14 -14.62 10.33
C HIS A 148 -16.69 -13.77 9.12
N ILE A 149 -15.40 -13.47 9.04
CA ILE A 149 -14.81 -12.72 7.92
C ILE A 149 -14.34 -13.74 6.88
N PRO A 150 -14.98 -13.80 5.71
CA PRO A 150 -14.58 -14.74 4.66
C PRO A 150 -13.21 -14.39 4.09
N TYR A 151 -12.39 -15.40 3.82
CA TYR A 151 -11.12 -15.24 3.18
C TYR A 151 -10.92 -16.25 2.04
N PHE A 152 -10.05 -15.92 1.10
CA PHE A 152 -9.78 -16.73 -0.09
C PHE A 152 -8.35 -16.51 -0.59
N THR A 153 -7.81 -17.51 -1.28
CA THR A 153 -6.55 -17.38 -2.02
C THR A 153 -6.86 -17.24 -3.51
N PRO A 154 -6.56 -16.08 -4.11
CA PRO A 154 -6.78 -15.87 -5.54
C PRO A 154 -5.76 -16.65 -6.37
N LYS A 155 -5.97 -16.67 -7.69
CA LYS A 155 -5.02 -17.28 -8.64
C LYS A 155 -4.24 -16.22 -9.41
N THR A 156 -3.05 -16.59 -9.87
CA THR A 156 -2.34 -15.78 -10.88
C THR A 156 -3.23 -15.53 -12.09
N GLY A 157 -3.33 -14.26 -12.51
CA GLY A 157 -4.18 -13.80 -13.60
C GLY A 157 -5.64 -13.52 -13.19
N GLU A 158 -6.03 -13.73 -11.93
CA GLU A 158 -7.40 -13.51 -11.47
C GLU A 158 -7.69 -12.03 -11.25
N ARG A 159 -8.83 -11.55 -11.75
CA ARG A 159 -9.42 -10.27 -11.38
C ARG A 159 -10.22 -10.41 -10.09
N ILE A 160 -9.74 -9.81 -9.01
CA ILE A 160 -10.35 -9.96 -7.67
C ILE A 160 -11.33 -8.85 -7.34
N LEU A 161 -11.29 -7.73 -8.09
CA LEU A 161 -12.23 -6.64 -7.96
C LEU A 161 -12.33 -5.86 -9.26
N GLU A 162 -13.55 -5.44 -9.60
CA GLU A 162 -13.82 -4.55 -10.74
C GLU A 162 -14.92 -3.57 -10.39
N THR A 163 -14.84 -2.38 -10.94
CA THR A 163 -15.89 -1.37 -11.00
C THR A 163 -15.75 -0.54 -12.26
N THR A 164 -16.75 0.31 -12.50
CA THR A 164 -16.75 1.24 -13.64
C THR A 164 -17.11 2.62 -13.13
N THR A 165 -16.40 3.66 -13.60
CA THR A 165 -16.74 5.06 -13.30
C THR A 165 -18.05 5.47 -14.00
N ALA A 166 -18.60 6.63 -13.65
CA ALA A 166 -19.79 7.17 -14.32
C ALA A 166 -19.58 7.39 -15.83
N GLN A 167 -18.32 7.66 -16.26
CA GLN A 167 -17.97 7.81 -17.68
C GLN A 167 -17.63 6.50 -18.37
N GLY A 168 -17.80 5.35 -17.72
CA GLY A 168 -17.58 4.03 -18.30
C GLY A 168 -16.13 3.55 -18.26
N THR A 169 -15.22 4.23 -17.54
CA THR A 169 -13.84 3.74 -17.37
C THR A 169 -13.80 2.57 -16.40
N VAL A 170 -13.20 1.46 -16.81
CA VAL A 170 -12.99 0.28 -15.97
C VAL A 170 -11.88 0.55 -14.96
N VAL A 171 -12.15 0.21 -13.71
CA VAL A 171 -11.17 0.18 -12.61
C VAL A 171 -11.13 -1.23 -12.05
N ALA A 172 -9.95 -1.83 -11.99
CA ALA A 172 -9.79 -3.23 -11.62
C ALA A 172 -8.57 -3.48 -10.73
N LEU A 173 -8.66 -4.51 -9.90
CA LEU A 173 -7.53 -5.12 -9.19
C LEU A 173 -7.31 -6.53 -9.74
N ASP A 174 -6.17 -6.75 -10.37
CA ASP A 174 -5.75 -8.01 -10.97
C ASP A 174 -4.55 -8.58 -10.21
N VAL A 175 -4.58 -9.88 -9.91
CA VAL A 175 -3.42 -10.62 -9.36
C VAL A 175 -2.51 -10.99 -10.52
N ILE A 176 -1.35 -10.37 -10.60
CA ILE A 176 -0.40 -10.58 -11.69
C ILE A 176 0.39 -11.87 -11.48
N CYS A 177 0.82 -12.11 -10.25
CA CYS A 177 1.65 -13.25 -9.90
C CYS A 177 1.40 -13.65 -8.44
N LEU A 178 1.29 -14.95 -8.19
CA LEU A 178 1.13 -15.54 -6.87
C LEU A 178 1.67 -16.95 -6.86
N TYR A 179 2.54 -17.29 -5.91
CA TYR A 179 3.08 -18.61 -5.65
C TYR A 179 3.03 -18.96 -4.17
N ASP A 180 2.93 -20.24 -3.84
CA ASP A 180 2.81 -20.73 -2.46
C ASP A 180 4.16 -20.90 -1.73
N GLY A 181 5.27 -20.60 -2.42
CA GLY A 181 6.62 -20.75 -1.90
C GLY A 181 7.25 -22.12 -2.13
N LEU A 182 6.51 -23.11 -2.60
CA LEU A 182 7.02 -24.44 -2.98
C LEU A 182 6.85 -24.67 -4.48
N ASN A 183 5.64 -24.46 -4.99
CA ASN A 183 5.28 -24.68 -6.38
C ASN A 183 5.47 -23.38 -7.18
N SER A 184 6.72 -22.98 -7.38
CA SER A 184 7.12 -21.79 -8.11
C SER A 184 8.11 -22.11 -9.22
N PRO A 185 8.23 -21.24 -10.25
CA PRO A 185 9.18 -21.46 -11.35
C PRO A 185 10.66 -21.39 -10.91
N ILE A 186 10.91 -20.92 -9.70
CA ILE A 186 12.26 -20.81 -9.11
C ILE A 186 12.49 -21.84 -7.98
N GLY A 187 11.55 -22.78 -7.80
CA GLY A 187 11.58 -23.81 -6.77
C GLY A 187 11.20 -23.28 -5.39
N LEU A 188 11.68 -23.94 -4.34
CA LEU A 188 11.41 -23.55 -2.95
C LEU A 188 11.97 -22.15 -2.66
N THR A 189 11.14 -21.31 -2.01
CA THR A 189 11.45 -19.93 -1.65
C THR A 189 11.17 -19.65 -0.18
N ASP A 190 11.61 -18.48 0.32
CA ASP A 190 11.15 -17.91 1.58
C ASP A 190 9.77 -17.24 1.43
N VAL A 191 9.24 -16.69 2.52
CA VAL A 191 7.90 -16.10 2.57
C VAL A 191 7.81 -14.76 1.82
N ASN A 192 8.88 -13.99 1.70
CA ASN A 192 8.91 -12.78 0.88
C ASN A 192 8.56 -13.06 -0.59
N GLU A 193 9.06 -14.17 -1.12
CA GLU A 193 8.79 -14.58 -2.51
C GLU A 193 7.36 -15.15 -2.71
N THR A 194 6.58 -15.28 -1.63
CA THR A 194 5.14 -15.59 -1.71
C THR A 194 4.28 -14.35 -1.84
N SER A 195 4.89 -13.16 -1.95
CA SER A 195 4.17 -11.89 -2.10
C SER A 195 3.23 -11.91 -3.29
N MET A 196 1.96 -11.60 -3.02
CA MET A 196 0.92 -11.40 -4.04
C MET A 196 1.20 -10.11 -4.80
N ILE A 197 1.56 -10.23 -6.07
CA ILE A 197 1.77 -9.06 -6.94
C ILE A 197 0.42 -8.64 -7.50
N VAL A 198 -0.04 -7.44 -7.12
CA VAL A 198 -1.36 -6.92 -7.49
C VAL A 198 -1.21 -5.67 -8.33
N ARG A 199 -1.98 -5.57 -9.41
CA ARG A 199 -2.07 -4.37 -10.24
C ARG A 199 -3.44 -3.73 -10.07
N LEU A 200 -3.44 -2.45 -9.70
CA LEU A 200 -4.57 -1.56 -9.81
C LEU A 200 -4.54 -0.89 -11.19
N SER A 201 -5.62 -1.02 -11.95
CA SER A 201 -5.80 -0.33 -13.21
C SER A 201 -6.97 0.63 -13.13
N HIS A 202 -6.80 1.85 -13.64
CA HIS A 202 -7.87 2.82 -13.87
C HIS A 202 -7.77 3.27 -15.33
N GLY A 203 -8.54 2.65 -16.21
CA GLY A 203 -8.35 2.78 -17.65
C GLY A 203 -6.95 2.34 -18.07
N SER A 204 -6.16 3.25 -18.64
CA SER A 204 -4.77 2.97 -19.03
C SER A 204 -3.74 3.24 -17.93
N THR A 205 -4.11 3.96 -16.86
CA THR A 205 -3.22 4.27 -15.73
C THR A 205 -3.11 3.07 -14.79
N ARG A 206 -1.90 2.70 -14.41
CA ARG A 206 -1.63 1.47 -13.65
C ARG A 206 -0.73 1.73 -12.45
N ALA A 207 -1.05 1.08 -11.33
CA ALA A 207 -0.18 1.00 -10.16
C ALA A 207 0.09 -0.46 -9.82
N LEU A 208 1.35 -0.79 -9.48
CA LEU A 208 1.78 -2.14 -9.13
C LEU A 208 2.18 -2.22 -7.67
N PHE A 209 1.57 -3.16 -6.95
CA PHE A 209 1.88 -3.52 -5.56
C PHE A 209 2.63 -4.83 -5.55
N THR A 210 3.76 -4.87 -4.90
CA THR A 210 4.74 -5.95 -5.02
C THR A 210 4.98 -6.69 -3.69
N GLY A 211 4.30 -6.29 -2.60
CA GLY A 211 4.67 -6.79 -1.29
C GLY A 211 6.17 -6.65 -1.05
N ASP A 212 6.79 -7.70 -0.55
CA ASP A 212 8.24 -7.77 -0.31
C ASP A 212 8.96 -8.67 -1.33
N LEU A 213 8.51 -8.60 -2.59
CA LEU A 213 9.13 -9.33 -3.71
C LEU A 213 10.66 -9.34 -3.61
N GLY A 214 11.20 -10.53 -3.45
CA GLY A 214 12.63 -10.75 -3.29
C GLY A 214 13.41 -10.80 -4.61
N GLY A 215 14.71 -11.01 -4.47
CA GLY A 215 15.63 -10.99 -5.61
C GLY A 215 15.45 -12.14 -6.58
N ARG A 216 15.10 -13.35 -6.11
CA ARG A 216 15.00 -14.55 -6.96
C ARG A 216 13.76 -14.51 -7.85
N LEU A 217 12.57 -14.28 -7.24
CA LEU A 217 11.33 -14.16 -8.01
C LEU A 217 11.34 -12.88 -8.85
N GLY A 218 11.89 -11.79 -8.33
CA GLY A 218 12.08 -10.55 -9.07
C GLY A 218 12.92 -10.72 -10.34
N ALA A 219 14.01 -11.48 -10.28
CA ALA A 219 14.84 -11.83 -11.45
C ALA A 219 14.08 -12.70 -12.47
N TYR A 220 13.32 -13.68 -12.00
CA TYR A 220 12.45 -14.47 -12.86
C TYR A 220 11.40 -13.60 -13.56
N LEU A 221 10.71 -12.75 -12.81
CA LEU A 221 9.68 -11.85 -13.34
C LEU A 221 10.25 -10.87 -14.37
N ALA A 222 11.47 -10.37 -14.16
CA ALA A 222 12.16 -9.49 -15.12
C ALA A 222 12.31 -10.09 -16.50
N THR A 223 12.46 -11.43 -16.61
CA THR A 223 12.64 -12.16 -17.87
C THR A 223 11.39 -12.91 -18.33
N SER A 224 10.34 -12.94 -17.53
CA SER A 224 9.09 -13.65 -17.80
C SER A 224 8.20 -12.91 -18.81
N ASN A 225 7.10 -13.58 -19.21
CA ASN A 225 6.07 -12.97 -20.07
C ASN A 225 4.98 -12.23 -19.29
N PHE A 226 5.09 -12.07 -17.97
CA PHE A 226 4.13 -11.30 -17.22
C PHE A 226 4.13 -9.82 -17.67
N ASP A 227 2.93 -9.23 -17.80
CA ASP A 227 2.78 -7.79 -18.02
C ASP A 227 2.96 -7.06 -16.68
N LEU A 228 4.17 -6.56 -16.45
CA LEU A 228 4.55 -5.83 -15.24
C LEU A 228 4.41 -4.31 -15.39
N LYS A 229 4.06 -3.81 -16.59
CA LYS A 229 4.01 -2.36 -16.84
C LYS A 229 3.07 -1.64 -15.89
N ALA A 230 3.60 -0.59 -15.25
CA ALA A 230 2.83 0.29 -14.37
C ALA A 230 3.43 1.70 -14.38
N ASP A 231 2.57 2.70 -14.20
CA ASP A 231 2.98 4.10 -14.09
C ASP A 231 3.50 4.42 -12.69
N ILE A 232 2.96 3.74 -11.67
CA ILE A 232 3.33 3.94 -10.27
C ILE A 232 3.69 2.58 -9.67
N LEU A 233 4.78 2.54 -8.91
CA LEU A 233 5.24 1.32 -8.25
C LEU A 233 5.27 1.51 -6.73
N LYS A 234 4.64 0.60 -5.95
CA LYS A 234 5.04 0.36 -4.57
C LYS A 234 6.36 -0.40 -4.60
N VAL A 235 7.41 0.21 -4.11
CA VAL A 235 8.76 -0.39 -4.12
C VAL A 235 8.78 -1.64 -3.25
N PRO A 236 9.27 -2.78 -3.77
CA PRO A 236 9.31 -4.02 -3.01
C PRO A 236 10.22 -3.93 -1.78
N HIS A 237 9.86 -4.67 -0.75
CA HIS A 237 10.65 -4.91 0.47
C HIS A 237 11.17 -3.61 1.11
N HIS A 238 10.28 -2.60 1.22
CA HIS A 238 10.56 -1.26 1.77
C HIS A 238 11.77 -0.56 1.13
N GLY A 239 12.16 -0.96 -0.07
CA GLY A 239 13.37 -0.46 -0.74
C GLY A 239 14.68 -0.91 -0.09
N SER A 240 14.69 -2.05 0.60
CA SER A 240 15.88 -2.61 1.23
C SER A 240 16.65 -3.55 0.31
N GLU A 241 17.88 -3.88 0.70
CA GLU A 241 18.67 -4.94 0.05
C GLU A 241 17.88 -6.27 0.04
N GLY A 242 18.12 -7.12 -0.96
CA GLY A 242 17.38 -8.38 -1.14
C GLY A 242 16.06 -8.25 -1.89
N CYS A 243 15.52 -7.04 -2.10
CA CYS A 243 14.37 -6.86 -2.98
C CYS A 243 14.72 -7.10 -4.46
N ALA A 244 13.71 -7.11 -5.31
CA ALA A 244 13.82 -7.32 -6.76
C ALA A 244 15.01 -6.57 -7.39
N PRO A 245 15.67 -7.14 -8.42
CA PRO A 245 16.83 -6.54 -9.09
C PRO A 245 16.42 -5.36 -9.98
N ASN A 246 17.42 -4.61 -10.48
CA ASN A 246 17.17 -3.42 -11.30
C ASN A 246 16.41 -3.73 -12.59
N GLU A 247 16.65 -4.90 -13.19
CA GLU A 247 15.97 -5.39 -14.40
C GLU A 247 14.45 -5.53 -14.19
N PHE A 248 14.02 -5.81 -12.96
CA PHE A 248 12.59 -5.79 -12.61
C PHE A 248 12.02 -4.36 -12.70
N PHE A 249 12.75 -3.36 -12.18
CA PHE A 249 12.33 -1.96 -12.27
C PHE A 249 12.29 -1.46 -13.72
N ASP A 250 13.24 -1.89 -14.57
CA ASP A 250 13.25 -1.61 -16.02
C ASP A 250 12.00 -2.18 -16.69
N ARG A 251 11.61 -3.41 -16.32
CA ARG A 251 10.40 -4.06 -16.85
C ARG A 251 9.11 -3.36 -16.42
N VAL A 252 9.03 -2.89 -15.18
CA VAL A 252 7.88 -2.10 -14.68
C VAL A 252 7.82 -0.77 -15.41
N GLY A 253 8.94 -0.05 -15.52
CA GLY A 253 9.03 1.24 -16.19
C GLY A 253 8.21 2.33 -15.49
N ALA A 254 8.22 2.35 -14.17
CA ALA A 254 7.44 3.28 -13.37
C ALA A 254 7.88 4.73 -13.58
N LYS A 255 6.90 5.64 -13.62
CA LYS A 255 7.09 7.09 -13.70
C LYS A 255 7.19 7.75 -12.32
N ALA A 256 6.73 7.08 -11.28
CA ALA A 256 6.85 7.47 -9.87
C ALA A 256 6.89 6.24 -8.98
N VAL A 257 7.55 6.35 -7.83
CA VAL A 257 7.62 5.24 -6.87
C VAL A 257 7.27 5.68 -5.46
N LEU A 258 6.52 4.84 -4.75
CA LEU A 258 6.16 4.99 -3.35
C LEU A 258 6.92 3.97 -2.52
N VAL A 259 7.60 4.44 -1.48
CA VAL A 259 8.48 3.63 -0.63
C VAL A 259 7.97 3.66 0.80
N PRO A 260 7.34 2.59 1.29
CA PRO A 260 6.90 2.48 2.67
C PRO A 260 8.08 2.10 3.57
N ALA A 261 8.93 3.06 3.89
CA ALA A 261 10.16 2.85 4.62
C ALA A 261 10.35 3.86 5.76
N PRO A 262 10.90 3.44 6.92
CA PRO A 262 11.35 4.36 7.94
C PRO A 262 12.62 5.10 7.49
N LYS A 263 12.85 6.25 8.10
CA LYS A 263 13.96 7.16 7.70
C LYS A 263 15.34 6.51 7.82
N ASN A 264 15.58 5.76 8.89
CA ASN A 264 16.84 5.08 9.15
C ASN A 264 17.15 4.01 8.09
N LEU A 265 16.17 3.18 7.71
CA LEU A 265 16.32 2.19 6.64
C LEU A 265 16.62 2.88 5.32
N TRP A 266 15.79 3.84 4.92
CA TRP A 266 15.95 4.53 3.65
C TRP A 266 17.29 5.27 3.54
N ALA A 267 17.80 5.86 4.64
CA ALA A 267 19.08 6.56 4.67
C ALA A 267 20.28 5.60 4.76
N SER A 268 20.09 4.34 5.12
CA SER A 268 21.17 3.38 5.31
C SER A 268 21.79 2.87 4.01
N GLY A 269 22.91 2.14 4.15
CA GLY A 269 23.54 1.39 3.05
C GLY A 269 22.62 0.31 2.45
N ARG A 270 21.69 -0.23 3.27
CA ARG A 270 20.74 -1.26 2.84
C ARG A 270 19.81 -0.80 1.70
N SER A 271 19.49 0.48 1.63
CA SER A 271 18.65 1.04 0.54
C SER A 271 19.48 1.71 -0.56
N MET A 272 20.81 1.67 -0.50
CA MET A 272 21.67 2.45 -1.39
C MET A 272 21.49 2.07 -2.87
N ARG A 273 21.43 0.78 -3.21
CA ARG A 273 21.21 0.32 -4.58
C ARG A 273 19.91 0.90 -5.15
N ILE A 274 18.84 0.83 -4.38
CA ILE A 274 17.50 1.25 -4.80
C ILE A 274 17.43 2.77 -4.96
N ARG A 275 17.98 3.53 -4.00
CA ARG A 275 18.06 5.00 -4.10
C ARG A 275 18.83 5.43 -5.34
N ASN A 276 20.02 4.84 -5.56
CA ASN A 276 20.87 5.21 -6.69
C ASN A 276 20.16 4.91 -8.00
N TYR A 277 19.53 3.74 -8.12
CA TYR A 277 18.76 3.40 -9.32
C TYR A 277 17.70 4.46 -9.65
N PHE A 278 16.87 4.86 -8.68
CA PHE A 278 15.82 5.85 -8.94
C PHE A 278 16.37 7.26 -9.20
N ILE A 279 17.48 7.63 -8.56
CA ILE A 279 18.17 8.92 -8.84
C ILE A 279 18.73 8.91 -10.25
N GLU A 280 19.46 7.89 -10.66
CA GLU A 280 20.08 7.75 -11.98
C GLU A 280 19.05 7.75 -13.11
N HIS A 281 17.89 7.14 -12.88
CA HIS A 281 16.79 7.10 -13.86
C HIS A 281 15.81 8.28 -13.72
N HIS A 282 16.11 9.27 -12.87
CA HIS A 282 15.28 10.46 -12.63
C HIS A 282 13.82 10.13 -12.25
N ILE A 283 13.59 9.03 -11.50
CA ILE A 283 12.25 8.60 -11.08
C ILE A 283 11.89 9.29 -9.77
N PRO A 284 10.83 10.13 -9.73
CA PRO A 284 10.32 10.73 -8.51
C PRO A 284 10.03 9.68 -7.44
N THR A 285 10.63 9.85 -6.26
CA THR A 285 10.60 8.87 -5.17
C THR A 285 9.96 9.48 -3.92
N TYR A 286 8.88 8.86 -3.44
CA TYR A 286 8.10 9.31 -2.30
C TYR A 286 8.23 8.33 -1.14
N VAL A 287 8.96 8.71 -0.11
CA VAL A 287 9.23 7.87 1.08
C VAL A 287 8.28 8.26 2.20
N SER A 288 7.53 7.32 2.78
CA SER A 288 6.51 7.57 3.80
C SER A 288 7.05 8.35 4.99
N ALA A 289 8.21 7.96 5.54
CA ALA A 289 8.82 8.65 6.69
C ALA A 289 9.28 10.09 6.40
N LEU A 290 9.49 10.45 5.13
CA LEU A 290 9.90 11.80 4.72
C LEU A 290 8.72 12.66 4.29
N ARG A 291 7.63 12.06 3.82
CA ARG A 291 6.49 12.74 3.19
C ARG A 291 5.19 12.64 3.98
N GLY A 292 5.12 11.83 5.04
CA GLY A 292 3.86 11.47 5.69
C GLY A 292 3.04 10.53 4.82
N ASN A 293 1.72 10.64 4.85
CA ASN A 293 0.87 9.94 3.91
C ASN A 293 1.11 10.47 2.48
N VAL A 294 1.19 9.55 1.54
CA VAL A 294 1.37 9.86 0.10
C VAL A 294 0.21 9.28 -0.68
N THR A 295 -0.49 10.12 -1.43
CA THR A 295 -1.66 9.71 -2.21
C THR A 295 -1.38 9.84 -3.71
N ALA A 296 -1.46 8.74 -4.43
CA ALA A 296 -1.59 8.72 -5.88
C ALA A 296 -3.07 8.85 -6.26
N VAL A 297 -3.41 9.84 -7.06
CA VAL A 297 -4.75 10.03 -7.61
C VAL A 297 -4.71 9.64 -9.09
N LEU A 298 -5.38 8.52 -9.42
CA LEU A 298 -5.40 7.95 -10.76
C LEU A 298 -6.67 8.40 -11.49
N THR A 299 -6.51 8.75 -12.74
CA THR A 299 -7.58 8.95 -13.73
C THR A 299 -7.47 7.92 -14.85
N ALA A 300 -8.34 7.96 -15.84
CA ALA A 300 -8.32 7.01 -16.95
C ALA A 300 -7.00 7.00 -17.75
N THR A 301 -6.27 8.10 -17.79
CA THR A 301 -5.10 8.29 -18.67
C THR A 301 -3.88 8.90 -17.99
N ASP A 302 -4.02 9.35 -16.74
CA ASP A 302 -2.94 10.06 -16.04
C ASP A 302 -3.03 9.88 -14.52
N PHE A 303 -2.01 10.32 -13.80
CA PHE A 303 -1.98 10.35 -12.34
C PHE A 303 -1.29 11.60 -11.81
N ARG A 304 -1.58 11.94 -10.57
CA ARG A 304 -0.79 12.91 -9.79
C ARG A 304 -0.50 12.37 -8.40
N ILE A 305 0.59 12.84 -7.79
CA ILE A 305 0.97 12.46 -6.43
C ILE A 305 0.79 13.66 -5.51
N GLU A 306 0.14 13.44 -4.38
CA GLU A 306 -0.06 14.38 -3.28
C GLU A 306 0.65 13.82 -2.04
N SER A 307 1.27 14.67 -1.22
CA SER A 307 1.89 14.25 0.05
C SER A 307 1.61 15.28 1.16
N GLU A 308 1.65 14.84 2.40
CA GLU A 308 1.40 15.71 3.57
C GLU A 308 2.56 16.69 3.83
N ARG A 309 3.78 16.35 3.36
CA ARG A 309 5.02 17.14 3.58
C ARG A 309 5.80 17.28 2.29
#